data_5ded8a9872433e2312e16ec76759606c
#
_entry.id   5ded8a9872433e2312e16ec76759606c
#
_cell.length_a   1.000
_cell.length_b   1.000
_cell.length_c   1.000
_cell.angle_alpha   90.00
_cell.angle_beta   90.00
_cell.angle_gamma   90.00
#
_symmetry.space_group_name_H-M   'P 1'
#
loop_
_entity.id
_entity.type
_entity.pdbx_description
1 polymer ?
#
loop_
_entity_poly.entity_id
_entity_poly.type
_entity_poly.pdbx_seq_one_letter_code
_entity_poly.pdbx_strand_id
1 'polypeptide(L)'
;MKRLSLSFLILFAMVCGAMAQNEAMYVYRNSNLGKLTFLKSEIDSVVCSQVDLQGQRHEEYVVQEIWTRDSVYRTLLSTIDSVSFATVVNTCPDAHHPHAVDLGLPSGTKWACCNVGAPFPEAFGGFYAWGETWQKDSYNRYTYAYTEDWIDEVKIGEDIAGTSYDVAHVLMGDAWRMPTVEDQKELMDNCSLQETQRSGMNGVLVTGPNGNQIFFPLPGYRNYDEVETQGYYGFYWSSMLNTDYGYRSYYLYLGRDFWYSSDNYCSSGYSVRGVSK
;
A
#
# COMPACT_ATOMS: atom_id res chain seq x y z
N MET A 1 -18.09 -34.56 -5.17
CA MET A 1 -18.17 -33.76 -3.93
C MET A 1 -17.01 -34.16 -3.03
N LYS A 2 -15.91 -33.43 -3.06
CA LYS A 2 -14.83 -33.64 -2.07
C LYS A 2 -15.25 -32.92 -0.79
N ARG A 3 -15.46 -33.67 0.27
CA ARG A 3 -15.69 -33.12 1.61
C ARG A 3 -14.43 -32.37 2.01
N LEU A 4 -14.42 -31.02 1.96
CA LEU A 4 -13.44 -30.25 2.67
C LEU A 4 -13.58 -30.62 4.15
N SER A 5 -12.53 -31.17 4.71
CA SER A 5 -12.60 -31.73 6.07
C SER A 5 -12.78 -30.56 7.05
N LEU A 6 -13.71 -30.76 7.96
CA LEU A 6 -13.97 -29.92 9.13
C LEU A 6 -12.68 -29.59 9.92
N SER A 7 -11.63 -30.37 9.72
CA SER A 7 -10.30 -30.20 10.32
C SER A 7 -9.59 -28.89 9.93
N PHE A 8 -9.86 -28.35 8.73
CA PHE A 8 -9.24 -27.08 8.30
C PHE A 8 -9.85 -25.86 9.01
N LEU A 9 -11.16 -25.90 9.29
CA LEU A 9 -11.86 -24.85 10.03
C LEU A 9 -11.45 -24.80 11.52
N ILE A 10 -11.24 -25.97 12.13
CA ILE A 10 -10.85 -26.09 13.55
C ILE A 10 -9.39 -25.64 13.76
N LEU A 11 -8.51 -25.95 12.81
CA LEU A 11 -7.11 -25.51 12.88
C LEU A 11 -6.99 -24.00 12.78
N PHE A 12 -7.82 -23.34 11.95
CA PHE A 12 -7.81 -21.89 11.76
C PHE A 12 -8.30 -21.13 13.00
N ALA A 13 -9.36 -21.60 13.65
CA ALA A 13 -9.87 -20.99 14.89
C ALA A 13 -8.90 -21.12 16.08
N MET A 14 -8.15 -22.22 16.15
CA MET A 14 -7.13 -22.43 17.20
C MET A 14 -5.88 -21.56 16.98
N VAL A 15 -5.48 -21.32 15.73
CA VAL A 15 -4.28 -20.52 15.41
C VAL A 15 -4.49 -19.04 15.75
N CYS A 16 -5.66 -18.47 15.46
CA CYS A 16 -5.96 -17.07 15.82
C CYS A 16 -5.90 -16.80 17.33
N GLY A 17 -6.19 -17.79 18.17
CA GLY A 17 -6.13 -17.65 19.63
C GLY A 17 -4.72 -17.70 20.25
N ALA A 18 -3.75 -18.27 19.52
CA ALA A 18 -2.41 -18.57 20.05
C ALA A 18 -1.31 -17.62 19.55
N MET A 19 -1.61 -16.69 18.64
CA MET A 19 -0.62 -15.78 18.05
C MET A 19 -0.24 -14.67 19.03
N ALA A 20 1.04 -14.30 19.08
CA ALA A 20 1.51 -13.13 19.82
C ALA A 20 1.01 -11.82 19.18
N GLN A 21 0.98 -10.72 19.95
CA GLN A 21 0.45 -9.43 19.45
C GLN A 21 1.16 -8.89 18.21
N ASN A 22 2.41 -9.26 18.00
CA ASN A 22 3.25 -8.81 16.89
C ASN A 22 3.32 -9.82 15.73
N GLU A 23 2.34 -10.69 15.58
CA GLU A 23 2.28 -11.63 14.47
C GLU A 23 1.45 -11.06 13.32
N ALA A 24 1.86 -11.35 12.10
CA ALA A 24 1.09 -11.08 10.89
C ALA A 24 0.65 -12.38 10.23
N MET A 25 -0.53 -12.33 9.64
CA MET A 25 -1.04 -13.35 8.74
C MET A 25 -0.71 -12.95 7.31
N TYR A 26 -0.08 -13.86 6.59
CA TYR A 26 0.23 -13.71 5.17
C TYR A 26 -0.62 -14.70 4.37
N VAL A 27 -1.42 -14.17 3.46
CA VAL A 27 -2.20 -14.97 2.50
C VAL A 27 -1.52 -14.89 1.15
N TYR A 28 -0.87 -15.97 0.75
CA TYR A 28 -0.23 -16.09 -0.56
C TYR A 28 -1.28 -16.58 -1.55
N ARG A 29 -1.47 -15.81 -2.60
CA ARG A 29 -2.38 -16.15 -3.69
C ARG A 29 -1.59 -16.60 -4.90
N ASN A 30 -2.24 -17.32 -5.81
CA ASN A 30 -1.58 -17.79 -7.03
C ASN A 30 -0.94 -16.63 -7.82
N SER A 31 0.01 -16.95 -8.66
CA SER A 31 1.10 -16.10 -9.17
C SER A 31 0.77 -14.69 -9.62
N ASN A 32 -0.48 -14.40 -9.95
CA ASN A 32 -0.87 -13.10 -10.52
C ASN A 32 -1.62 -12.20 -9.52
N LEU A 33 -2.00 -12.71 -8.36
CA LEU A 33 -2.85 -12.01 -7.39
C LEU A 33 -2.07 -11.42 -6.21
N GLY A 34 -0.76 -11.73 -6.09
CA GLY A 34 0.11 -11.22 -5.03
C GLY A 34 -0.22 -11.75 -3.63
N LYS A 35 0.42 -11.16 -2.64
CA LYS A 35 0.28 -11.53 -1.23
C LYS A 35 -0.57 -10.49 -0.49
N LEU A 36 -1.50 -10.95 0.35
CA LEU A 36 -2.16 -10.10 1.34
C LEU A 36 -1.47 -10.25 2.69
N THR A 37 -1.40 -9.17 3.44
CA THR A 37 -0.77 -9.13 4.76
C THR A 37 -1.71 -8.44 5.73
N PHE A 38 -1.94 -9.07 6.89
CA PHE A 38 -2.78 -8.55 7.96
C PHE A 38 -2.06 -8.68 9.30
N LEU A 39 -2.04 -7.62 10.09
CA LEU A 39 -1.62 -7.74 11.49
C LEU A 39 -2.71 -8.46 12.29
N LYS A 40 -2.31 -9.27 13.25
CA LYS A 40 -3.25 -9.91 14.17
C LYS A 40 -4.13 -8.90 14.90
N SER A 41 -3.57 -7.76 15.28
CA SER A 41 -4.30 -6.68 15.96
C SER A 41 -5.41 -6.04 15.12
N GLU A 42 -5.39 -6.25 13.80
CA GLU A 42 -6.37 -5.71 12.85
C GLU A 42 -7.45 -6.74 12.49
N ILE A 43 -7.19 -8.03 12.75
CA ILE A 43 -8.10 -9.10 12.38
C ILE A 43 -9.10 -9.33 13.51
N ASP A 44 -10.37 -9.06 13.25
CA ASP A 44 -11.47 -9.41 14.16
C ASP A 44 -11.87 -10.89 14.00
N SER A 45 -11.96 -11.36 12.77
CA SER A 45 -12.25 -12.76 12.48
C SER A 45 -11.82 -13.19 11.08
N VAL A 46 -11.64 -14.50 10.91
CA VAL A 46 -11.40 -15.13 9.61
C VAL A 46 -12.39 -16.27 9.44
N VAL A 47 -13.20 -16.20 8.41
CA VAL A 47 -14.22 -17.22 8.11
C VAL A 47 -14.16 -17.65 6.65
N CYS A 48 -14.70 -18.83 6.36
CA CYS A 48 -14.92 -19.28 4.99
C CYS A 48 -16.43 -19.31 4.75
N SER A 49 -16.91 -18.62 3.74
CA SER A 49 -18.33 -18.51 3.41
C SER A 49 -18.61 -18.81 1.94
N GLN A 50 -19.83 -19.25 1.67
CA GLN A 50 -20.34 -19.44 0.31
C GLN A 50 -20.97 -18.14 -0.18
N VAL A 51 -20.10 -17.18 -0.52
CA VAL A 51 -20.49 -15.88 -1.07
C VAL A 51 -19.60 -15.54 -2.27
N ASP A 52 -20.04 -14.61 -3.11
CA ASP A 52 -19.19 -14.00 -4.11
C ASP A 52 -18.25 -12.96 -3.48
N LEU A 53 -17.40 -12.33 -4.31
CA LEU A 53 -16.47 -11.31 -3.82
C LEU A 53 -17.17 -10.04 -3.33
N GLN A 54 -18.43 -9.83 -3.66
CA GLN A 54 -19.31 -8.75 -3.18
C GLN A 54 -20.02 -9.12 -1.87
N GLY A 55 -19.88 -10.38 -1.40
CA GLY A 55 -20.49 -10.86 -0.17
C GLY A 55 -21.93 -11.35 -0.33
N GLN A 56 -22.43 -11.52 -1.56
CA GLN A 56 -23.73 -12.11 -1.82
C GLN A 56 -23.64 -13.63 -1.85
N ARG A 57 -24.65 -14.31 -1.33
CA ARG A 57 -24.68 -15.77 -1.26
C ARG A 57 -24.53 -16.38 -2.65
N HIS A 58 -23.56 -17.29 -2.80
CA HIS A 58 -23.25 -17.97 -4.06
C HIS A 58 -22.85 -19.42 -3.78
N GLU A 59 -23.55 -20.38 -4.39
CA GLU A 59 -23.35 -21.82 -4.07
C GLU A 59 -22.06 -22.41 -4.67
N GLU A 60 -21.51 -21.78 -5.72
CA GLU A 60 -20.34 -22.28 -6.42
C GLU A 60 -19.01 -21.70 -5.90
N TYR A 61 -19.03 -20.59 -5.17
CA TYR A 61 -17.84 -19.92 -4.66
C TYR A 61 -17.66 -20.16 -3.16
N VAL A 62 -16.44 -20.48 -2.77
CA VAL A 62 -16.02 -20.45 -1.38
C VAL A 62 -14.95 -19.39 -1.25
N VAL A 63 -15.21 -18.36 -0.47
CA VAL A 63 -14.28 -17.28 -0.19
C VAL A 63 -13.76 -17.37 1.25
N GLN A 64 -12.50 -16.96 1.43
CA GLN A 64 -11.99 -16.59 2.73
C GLN A 64 -12.37 -15.12 2.96
N GLU A 65 -13.06 -14.83 4.04
CA GLU A 65 -13.37 -13.50 4.51
C GLU A 65 -12.48 -13.18 5.72
N ILE A 66 -11.74 -12.11 5.63
CA ILE A 66 -10.93 -11.57 6.71
C ILE A 66 -11.60 -10.27 7.14
N TRP A 67 -12.20 -10.31 8.31
CA TRP A 67 -12.89 -9.17 8.91
C TRP A 67 -11.90 -8.37 9.74
N THR A 68 -11.81 -7.10 9.45
CA THR A 68 -11.06 -6.11 10.24
C THR A 68 -12.03 -5.07 10.78
N ARG A 69 -11.57 -4.21 11.68
CA ARG A 69 -12.41 -3.15 12.26
C ARG A 69 -13.19 -2.35 11.21
N ASP A 70 -12.56 -2.06 10.07
CA ASP A 70 -13.08 -1.10 9.10
C ASP A 70 -13.41 -1.73 7.74
N SER A 71 -13.11 -3.02 7.54
CA SER A 71 -13.20 -3.65 6.21
C SER A 71 -13.39 -5.15 6.26
N VAL A 72 -13.92 -5.71 5.18
CA VAL A 72 -13.96 -7.16 4.93
C VAL A 72 -13.21 -7.45 3.65
N TYR A 73 -12.15 -8.24 3.76
CA TYR A 73 -11.35 -8.70 2.62
C TYR A 73 -11.81 -10.07 2.19
N ARG A 74 -12.22 -10.21 0.93
CA ARG A 74 -12.70 -11.47 0.36
C ARG A 74 -11.75 -12.00 -0.69
N THR A 75 -11.37 -13.25 -0.56
CA THR A 75 -10.48 -13.92 -1.51
C THR A 75 -11.05 -15.29 -1.83
N LEU A 76 -11.16 -15.62 -3.13
CA LEU A 76 -11.59 -16.95 -3.53
C LEU A 76 -10.63 -18.01 -2.98
N LEU A 77 -11.16 -19.01 -2.27
CA LEU A 77 -10.34 -20.03 -1.64
C LEU A 77 -9.51 -20.82 -2.66
N SER A 78 -10.02 -20.96 -3.88
CA SER A 78 -9.30 -21.59 -5.00
C SER A 78 -8.07 -20.82 -5.49
N THR A 79 -7.94 -19.54 -5.13
CA THR A 79 -6.80 -18.70 -5.51
C THR A 79 -5.74 -18.60 -4.41
N ILE A 80 -5.98 -19.18 -3.25
CA ILE A 80 -5.03 -19.15 -2.13
C ILE A 80 -4.10 -20.36 -2.25
N ASP A 81 -2.81 -20.09 -2.40
CA ASP A 81 -1.77 -21.11 -2.42
C ASP A 81 -1.39 -21.56 -1.00
N SER A 82 -1.22 -20.59 -0.11
CA SER A 82 -0.87 -20.87 1.29
C SER A 82 -1.22 -19.69 2.20
N VAL A 83 -1.34 -19.98 3.49
CA VAL A 83 -1.42 -18.99 4.56
C VAL A 83 -0.28 -19.27 5.53
N SER A 84 0.50 -18.25 5.86
CA SER A 84 1.55 -18.35 6.86
C SER A 84 1.40 -17.29 7.92
N PHE A 85 2.01 -17.53 9.07
CA PHE A 85 2.06 -16.60 10.19
C PHE A 85 3.52 -16.39 10.55
N ALA A 86 3.92 -15.15 10.75
CA ALA A 86 5.26 -14.82 11.18
C ALA A 86 5.24 -13.66 12.17
N THR A 87 6.17 -13.69 13.10
CA THR A 87 6.41 -12.55 13.98
C THR A 87 6.94 -11.40 13.14
N VAL A 88 6.25 -10.27 13.18
CA VAL A 88 6.77 -9.04 12.56
C VAL A 88 7.84 -8.49 13.48
N VAL A 89 9.08 -8.53 13.02
CA VAL A 89 10.16 -7.79 13.66
C VAL A 89 9.99 -6.34 13.24
N ASN A 90 9.18 -5.60 13.99
CA ASN A 90 9.05 -4.17 13.78
C ASN A 90 10.36 -3.50 14.21
N THR A 91 11.13 -3.01 13.24
CA THR A 91 12.38 -2.28 13.49
C THR A 91 12.12 -0.80 13.79
N CYS A 92 10.90 -0.35 13.67
CA CYS A 92 10.50 1.00 14.05
C CYS A 92 10.28 1.05 15.56
N PRO A 93 10.91 2.02 16.27
CA PRO A 93 10.83 2.12 17.72
C PRO A 93 9.42 2.48 18.24
N ASP A 94 8.57 3.06 17.40
CA ASP A 94 7.22 3.44 17.77
C ASP A 94 6.21 2.32 17.49
N ALA A 95 5.33 2.10 18.46
CA ALA A 95 4.23 1.15 18.33
C ALA A 95 3.03 1.71 17.54
N HIS A 96 2.99 3.03 17.34
CA HIS A 96 1.91 3.71 16.62
C HIS A 96 2.38 4.14 15.26
N HIS A 97 1.69 3.70 14.23
CA HIS A 97 1.93 4.04 12.83
C HIS A 97 0.71 4.71 12.20
N PRO A 98 0.89 5.69 11.31
CA PRO A 98 2.16 6.29 10.92
C PRO A 98 2.67 7.30 11.97
N HIS A 99 3.99 7.45 12.09
CA HIS A 99 4.61 8.58 12.76
C HIS A 99 5.58 9.31 11.81
N ALA A 100 5.87 10.57 12.12
CA ALA A 100 6.73 11.41 11.32
C ALA A 100 8.20 11.22 11.70
N VAL A 101 9.04 10.90 10.75
CA VAL A 101 10.49 10.76 10.92
C VAL A 101 11.17 12.00 10.38
N ASP A 102 11.88 12.70 11.25
CA ASP A 102 12.76 13.80 10.86
C ASP A 102 14.07 13.23 10.29
N LEU A 103 14.28 13.42 9.00
CA LEU A 103 15.50 13.00 8.29
C LEU A 103 16.58 14.09 8.30
N GLY A 104 16.32 15.26 8.88
CA GLY A 104 17.23 16.41 8.86
C GLY A 104 17.25 17.11 7.51
N LEU A 105 16.14 17.09 6.77
CA LEU A 105 16.02 17.77 5.47
C LEU A 105 16.00 19.30 5.66
N PRO A 106 16.56 20.07 4.72
CA PRO A 106 16.63 21.53 4.80
C PRO A 106 15.31 22.25 5.02
N SER A 107 14.21 21.75 4.42
CA SER A 107 12.86 22.31 4.60
C SER A 107 12.25 22.02 5.97
N GLY A 108 12.78 21.03 6.72
CA GLY A 108 12.17 20.48 7.91
C GLY A 108 11.02 19.51 7.65
N THR A 109 10.75 19.18 6.38
CA THR A 109 9.73 18.18 6.02
C THR A 109 10.09 16.84 6.62
N LYS A 110 9.12 16.23 7.31
CA LYS A 110 9.24 14.90 7.90
C LYS A 110 8.48 13.89 7.05
N TRP A 111 9.02 12.70 6.95
CA TRP A 111 8.44 11.61 6.15
C TRP A 111 7.76 10.57 7.06
N ALA A 112 6.65 10.05 6.60
CA ALA A 112 5.99 8.97 7.33
C ALA A 112 6.90 7.73 7.39
N CYS A 113 6.89 7.03 8.53
CA CYS A 113 7.63 5.78 8.70
C CYS A 113 7.14 4.65 7.78
N CYS A 114 5.87 4.70 7.36
CA CYS A 114 5.21 3.68 6.53
C CYS A 114 4.36 4.30 5.42
N ASN A 115 3.98 3.50 4.43
CA ASN A 115 3.09 3.90 3.35
C ASN A 115 1.66 4.11 3.86
N VAL A 116 0.86 4.89 3.13
CA VAL A 116 -0.58 5.03 3.40
C VAL A 116 -1.25 3.64 3.36
N GLY A 117 -2.03 3.34 4.39
CA GLY A 117 -2.69 2.04 4.54
C GLY A 117 -1.76 0.89 4.95
N ALA A 118 -0.49 1.18 5.28
CA ALA A 118 0.44 0.18 5.80
C ALA A 118 0.44 0.19 7.33
N PRO A 119 0.31 -0.96 7.99
CA PRO A 119 0.32 -1.06 9.44
C PRO A 119 1.71 -0.96 10.07
N PHE A 120 2.78 -1.07 9.26
CA PHE A 120 4.18 -1.00 9.69
C PHE A 120 5.10 -0.66 8.49
N PRO A 121 6.34 -0.24 8.71
CA PRO A 121 7.23 0.28 7.66
C PRO A 121 7.50 -0.68 6.49
N GLU A 122 7.54 -1.98 6.75
CA GLU A 122 7.86 -2.99 5.76
C GLU A 122 6.64 -3.39 4.89
N ALA A 123 5.43 -3.07 5.33
CA ALA A 123 4.21 -3.36 4.58
C ALA A 123 4.09 -2.46 3.34
N PHE A 124 3.54 -3.01 2.27
CA PHE A 124 3.38 -2.27 1.01
C PHE A 124 2.36 -1.13 1.09
N GLY A 125 1.35 -1.26 1.99
CA GLY A 125 0.24 -0.32 2.05
C GLY A 125 -0.73 -0.48 0.87
N GLY A 126 -1.51 0.56 0.63
CA GLY A 126 -2.49 0.61 -0.45
C GLY A 126 -1.89 1.07 -1.78
N PHE A 127 -2.61 0.73 -2.87
CA PHE A 127 -2.43 1.33 -4.18
C PHE A 127 -3.58 2.29 -4.44
N TYR A 128 -3.28 3.46 -4.96
CA TYR A 128 -4.25 4.52 -5.22
C TYR A 128 -4.04 5.08 -6.62
N ALA A 129 -5.11 5.33 -7.36
CA ALA A 129 -5.02 6.19 -8.51
C ALA A 129 -4.90 7.64 -8.04
N TRP A 130 -4.25 8.49 -8.81
CA TRP A 130 -3.96 9.86 -8.38
C TRP A 130 -5.25 10.65 -8.11
N GLY A 131 -5.37 11.21 -6.91
CA GLY A 131 -6.57 11.91 -6.45
C GLY A 131 -7.67 11.00 -5.87
N GLU A 132 -7.62 9.68 -6.06
CA GLU A 132 -8.53 8.74 -5.41
C GLU A 132 -8.04 8.38 -4.01
N THR A 133 -8.93 8.45 -3.02
CA THR A 133 -8.61 8.16 -1.62
C THR A 133 -9.08 6.77 -1.17
N TRP A 134 -9.43 5.91 -2.13
CA TRP A 134 -9.86 4.53 -1.93
C TRP A 134 -9.11 3.56 -2.86
N GLN A 135 -9.04 2.32 -2.47
CA GLN A 135 -8.50 1.24 -3.28
C GLN A 135 -9.60 0.61 -4.14
N LYS A 136 -9.23 0.01 -5.26
CA LYS A 136 -10.14 -0.66 -6.19
C LYS A 136 -9.50 -1.90 -6.83
N ASP A 137 -10.31 -2.73 -7.46
CA ASP A 137 -9.84 -3.98 -8.05
C ASP A 137 -9.09 -3.78 -9.37
N SER A 138 -9.45 -2.74 -10.14
CA SER A 138 -8.84 -2.48 -11.44
C SER A 138 -8.45 -1.01 -11.60
N TYR A 139 -7.23 -0.78 -12.08
CA TYR A 139 -6.61 0.53 -12.26
C TYR A 139 -6.38 0.82 -13.73
N ASN A 140 -7.31 1.52 -14.35
CA ASN A 140 -7.26 1.90 -15.75
C ASN A 140 -8.14 3.13 -16.01
N ARG A 141 -8.06 3.70 -17.23
CA ARG A 141 -8.81 4.89 -17.59
C ARG A 141 -10.34 4.77 -17.43
N TYR A 142 -10.90 3.57 -17.58
CA TYR A 142 -12.35 3.35 -17.50
C TYR A 142 -12.87 3.24 -16.07
N THR A 143 -12.00 2.97 -15.11
CA THR A 143 -12.32 2.88 -13.69
C THR A 143 -11.86 4.11 -12.91
N TYR A 144 -11.16 5.05 -13.54
CA TYR A 144 -10.66 6.25 -12.92
C TYR A 144 -11.77 7.29 -12.75
N ALA A 145 -11.90 7.86 -11.54
CA ALA A 145 -13.06 8.67 -11.17
C ALA A 145 -13.05 10.10 -11.74
N TYR A 146 -11.90 10.61 -12.18
CA TYR A 146 -11.72 12.03 -12.49
C TYR A 146 -11.39 12.33 -13.96
N THR A 147 -11.70 11.42 -14.87
CA THR A 147 -11.69 11.68 -16.31
C THR A 147 -13.08 12.14 -16.76
N GLU A 148 -13.15 13.28 -17.43
CA GLU A 148 -14.34 13.68 -18.17
C GLU A 148 -14.33 13.09 -19.59
N ASP A 149 -15.54 12.87 -20.16
CA ASP A 149 -15.81 12.26 -21.46
C ASP A 149 -14.74 12.56 -22.52
N TRP A 150 -13.96 11.55 -22.91
CA TRP A 150 -13.01 11.54 -24.06
C TRP A 150 -11.85 12.53 -23.98
N ILE A 151 -11.81 13.43 -23.02
CA ILE A 151 -10.71 14.34 -22.72
C ILE A 151 -9.99 13.78 -21.51
N ASP A 152 -8.76 13.35 -21.68
CA ASP A 152 -7.97 12.72 -20.61
C ASP A 152 -7.48 13.72 -19.54
N GLU A 153 -7.95 14.98 -19.55
CA GLU A 153 -7.57 16.00 -18.57
C GLU A 153 -8.25 15.75 -17.21
N VAL A 154 -7.43 15.73 -16.17
CA VAL A 154 -7.86 15.61 -14.78
C VAL A 154 -8.07 17.02 -14.19
N LYS A 155 -9.27 17.32 -13.67
CA LYS A 155 -9.66 18.66 -13.22
C LYS A 155 -9.91 18.74 -11.70
N ILE A 156 -9.04 18.13 -10.90
CA ILE A 156 -9.12 18.19 -9.45
C ILE A 156 -8.06 19.13 -8.82
N GLY A 157 -7.29 19.81 -9.66
CA GLY A 157 -6.21 20.72 -9.28
C GLY A 157 -4.85 20.29 -9.82
N GLU A 158 -3.91 21.22 -9.92
CA GLU A 158 -2.53 20.95 -10.34
C GLU A 158 -1.69 20.40 -9.18
N ASP A 159 -2.02 20.77 -7.95
CA ASP A 159 -1.48 20.23 -6.70
C ASP A 159 -2.64 19.89 -5.76
N ILE A 160 -2.73 18.61 -5.39
CA ILE A 160 -3.80 18.10 -4.52
C ILE A 160 -3.38 17.99 -3.04
N ALA A 161 -2.17 18.42 -2.69
CA ALA A 161 -1.64 18.32 -1.32
C ALA A 161 -2.58 18.96 -0.29
N GLY A 162 -2.98 18.19 0.74
CA GLY A 162 -3.85 18.64 1.82
C GLY A 162 -5.31 18.88 1.43
N THR A 163 -5.73 18.45 0.24
CA THR A 163 -7.13 18.53 -0.22
C THR A 163 -7.88 17.22 0.06
N SER A 164 -9.19 17.19 -0.21
CA SER A 164 -10.01 15.96 -0.16
C SER A 164 -9.61 14.90 -1.21
N TYR A 165 -8.75 15.23 -2.16
CA TYR A 165 -8.18 14.33 -3.15
C TYR A 165 -6.82 13.75 -2.72
N ASP A 166 -6.26 14.22 -1.63
CA ASP A 166 -5.00 13.76 -1.07
C ASP A 166 -5.24 12.58 -0.13
N VAL A 167 -4.84 11.38 -0.58
CA VAL A 167 -5.06 10.15 0.19
C VAL A 167 -4.29 10.13 1.51
N ALA A 168 -3.13 10.77 1.60
CA ALA A 168 -2.39 10.86 2.86
C ALA A 168 -3.13 11.77 3.85
N HIS A 169 -3.64 12.92 3.39
CA HIS A 169 -4.45 13.82 4.21
C HIS A 169 -5.73 13.13 4.71
N VAL A 170 -6.46 12.47 3.81
CA VAL A 170 -7.74 11.83 4.15
C VAL A 170 -7.59 10.64 5.07
N LEU A 171 -6.59 9.77 4.87
CA LEU A 171 -6.46 8.52 5.61
C LEU A 171 -5.51 8.59 6.81
N MET A 172 -4.58 9.55 6.85
CA MET A 172 -3.62 9.71 7.94
C MET A 172 -3.93 10.91 8.84
N GLY A 173 -4.85 11.79 8.40
CA GLY A 173 -5.30 12.99 9.13
C GLY A 173 -4.63 14.29 8.69
N ASP A 174 -5.13 15.42 9.20
CA ASP A 174 -4.84 16.78 8.74
C ASP A 174 -3.37 17.20 8.82
N ALA A 175 -2.57 16.55 9.66
CA ALA A 175 -1.13 16.81 9.76
C ALA A 175 -0.33 16.26 8.57
N TRP A 176 -0.96 15.41 7.75
CA TRP A 176 -0.33 14.69 6.66
C TRP A 176 -0.79 15.20 5.29
N ARG A 177 0.09 15.06 4.33
CA ARG A 177 -0.21 15.29 2.91
C ARG A 177 0.65 14.39 2.02
N MET A 178 0.26 14.25 0.77
CA MET A 178 1.14 13.70 -0.26
C MET A 178 2.37 14.62 -0.45
N PRO A 179 3.54 14.05 -0.76
CA PRO A 179 4.73 14.86 -1.08
C PRO A 179 4.54 15.56 -2.43
N THR A 180 5.02 16.79 -2.54
CA THR A 180 5.19 17.47 -3.84
C THR A 180 6.40 16.89 -4.58
N VAL A 181 6.59 17.30 -5.84
CA VAL A 181 7.82 16.98 -6.60
C VAL A 181 9.05 17.55 -5.90
N GLU A 182 8.95 18.75 -5.30
CA GLU A 182 10.01 19.41 -4.56
C GLU A 182 10.38 18.63 -3.30
N ASP A 183 9.40 18.10 -2.54
CA ASP A 183 9.67 17.24 -1.37
C ASP A 183 10.40 15.96 -1.80
N GLN A 184 9.97 15.32 -2.89
CA GLN A 184 10.64 14.14 -3.44
C GLN A 184 12.07 14.47 -3.93
N LYS A 185 12.24 15.61 -4.59
CA LYS A 185 13.55 16.07 -5.03
C LYS A 185 14.46 16.37 -3.84
N GLU A 186 13.97 17.05 -2.82
CA GLU A 186 14.75 17.33 -1.61
C GLU A 186 15.21 16.03 -0.93
N LEU A 187 14.31 15.02 -0.84
CA LEU A 187 14.67 13.69 -0.33
C LEU A 187 15.80 13.07 -1.16
N MET A 188 15.69 13.09 -2.48
CA MET A 188 16.70 12.52 -3.39
C MET A 188 18.05 13.26 -3.30
N ASP A 189 18.03 14.58 -3.18
CA ASP A 189 19.24 15.40 -3.17
C ASP A 189 20.03 15.30 -1.84
N ASN A 190 19.34 14.98 -0.73
CA ASN A 190 19.95 15.06 0.61
C ASN A 190 20.10 13.70 1.32
N CYS A 191 19.49 12.65 0.84
CA CYS A 191 19.53 11.34 1.48
C CYS A 191 20.32 10.32 0.67
N SER A 192 20.78 9.28 1.31
CA SER A 192 21.41 8.12 0.66
C SER A 192 20.46 6.92 0.62
N LEU A 193 20.62 6.09 -0.41
CA LEU A 193 19.91 4.83 -0.60
C LEU A 193 20.80 3.64 -0.25
N GLN A 194 20.20 2.64 0.38
CA GLN A 194 20.81 1.32 0.56
C GLN A 194 19.78 0.23 0.32
N GLU A 195 20.01 -0.65 -0.65
CA GLU A 195 19.18 -1.86 -0.83
C GLU A 195 19.24 -2.70 0.45
N THR A 196 18.08 -3.17 0.89
CA THR A 196 17.96 -4.02 2.06
C THR A 196 16.71 -4.88 2.00
N GLN A 197 16.65 -5.88 2.88
CA GLN A 197 15.45 -6.66 3.12
C GLN A 197 15.10 -6.60 4.60
N ARG A 198 13.84 -6.29 4.91
CA ARG A 198 13.30 -6.28 6.26
C ARG A 198 12.04 -7.14 6.31
N SER A 199 11.93 -8.02 7.32
CA SER A 199 10.79 -8.94 7.48
C SER A 199 10.43 -9.69 6.19
N GLY A 200 11.44 -10.08 5.39
CA GLY A 200 11.26 -10.77 4.11
C GLY A 200 10.78 -9.88 2.94
N MET A 201 10.64 -8.58 3.16
CA MET A 201 10.25 -7.60 2.14
C MET A 201 11.46 -6.89 1.57
N ASN A 202 11.59 -6.93 0.24
CA ASN A 202 12.60 -6.13 -0.46
C ASN A 202 12.26 -4.65 -0.37
N GLY A 203 13.26 -3.84 -0.16
CA GLY A 203 13.11 -2.40 -0.08
C GLY A 203 14.44 -1.68 -0.04
N VAL A 204 14.38 -0.40 0.19
CA VAL A 204 15.54 0.45 0.36
C VAL A 204 15.46 1.20 1.68
N LEU A 205 16.60 1.32 2.32
CA LEU A 205 16.79 2.16 3.49
C LEU A 205 17.23 3.54 3.00
N VAL A 206 16.43 4.53 3.31
CA VAL A 206 16.73 5.94 3.03
C VAL A 206 17.29 6.56 4.30
N THR A 207 18.54 7.05 4.23
CA THR A 207 19.23 7.66 5.37
C THR A 207 19.38 9.16 5.13
N GLY A 208 18.83 9.93 6.04
CA GLY A 208 18.90 11.39 6.01
C GLY A 208 20.22 11.96 6.53
N PRO A 209 20.48 13.26 6.32
CA PRO A 209 21.72 13.92 6.76
C PRO A 209 21.94 13.88 8.28
N ASN A 210 20.88 13.76 9.07
CA ASN A 210 20.99 13.61 10.53
C ASN A 210 21.22 12.16 11.00
N GLY A 211 21.31 11.20 10.06
CA GLY A 211 21.50 9.77 10.33
C GLY A 211 20.23 8.98 10.61
N ASN A 212 19.08 9.63 10.71
CA ASN A 212 17.80 8.96 10.84
C ASN A 212 17.42 8.26 9.53
N GLN A 213 16.64 7.19 9.65
CA GLN A 213 16.36 6.29 8.54
C GLN A 213 14.87 5.97 8.42
N ILE A 214 14.41 5.83 7.19
CA ILE A 214 13.11 5.24 6.87
C ILE A 214 13.27 4.11 5.85
N PHE A 215 12.43 3.09 5.97
CA PHE A 215 12.39 1.99 5.01
C PHE A 215 11.30 2.23 3.98
N PHE A 216 11.66 2.16 2.71
CA PHE A 216 10.73 2.15 1.59
C PHE A 216 10.64 0.74 1.03
N PRO A 217 9.52 0.03 1.17
CA PRO A 217 9.31 -1.22 0.46
C PRO A 217 9.24 -1.00 -1.05
N LEU A 218 9.39 -2.07 -1.83
CA LEU A 218 9.26 -2.06 -3.28
C LEU A 218 7.92 -2.72 -3.68
N PRO A 219 6.78 -2.01 -3.59
CA PRO A 219 5.44 -2.60 -3.76
C PRO A 219 5.10 -2.94 -5.20
N GLY A 220 5.89 -2.45 -6.19
CA GLY A 220 5.45 -2.43 -7.57
C GLY A 220 4.35 -1.39 -7.80
N TYR A 221 3.49 -1.64 -8.76
CA TYR A 221 2.32 -0.82 -9.08
C TYR A 221 1.17 -1.67 -9.59
N ARG A 222 -0.05 -1.13 -9.57
CA ARG A 222 -1.21 -1.77 -10.18
C ARG A 222 -1.53 -1.16 -11.54
N ASN A 223 -1.70 -2.07 -12.50
CA ASN A 223 -2.14 -1.79 -13.84
C ASN A 223 -3.27 -2.77 -14.17
N TYR A 224 -4.45 -2.29 -14.48
CA TYR A 224 -5.67 -3.09 -14.48
C TYR A 224 -5.84 -3.83 -13.13
N ASP A 225 -6.00 -5.14 -13.16
CA ASP A 225 -6.17 -6.03 -12.00
C ASP A 225 -4.86 -6.69 -11.52
N GLU A 226 -3.74 -6.41 -12.20
CA GLU A 226 -2.44 -7.01 -11.90
C GLU A 226 -1.55 -6.10 -11.05
N VAL A 227 -0.70 -6.72 -10.23
CA VAL A 227 0.42 -6.05 -9.55
C VAL A 227 1.70 -6.38 -10.30
N GLU A 228 2.32 -5.37 -10.87
CA GLU A 228 3.54 -5.51 -11.64
C GLU A 228 4.77 -5.13 -10.83
N THR A 229 5.89 -5.78 -11.10
CA THR A 229 7.24 -5.47 -10.58
C THR A 229 7.38 -5.43 -9.05
N GLN A 230 6.46 -6.08 -8.32
CA GLN A 230 6.52 -6.17 -6.87
C GLN A 230 7.84 -6.82 -6.39
N GLY A 231 8.47 -6.21 -5.40
CA GLY A 231 9.76 -6.65 -4.85
C GLY A 231 10.98 -6.20 -5.67
N TYR A 232 10.77 -5.53 -6.81
CA TYR A 232 11.83 -5.00 -7.67
C TYR A 232 11.85 -3.48 -7.71
N TYR A 233 10.67 -2.84 -7.76
CA TYR A 233 10.53 -1.39 -7.88
C TYR A 233 9.42 -0.84 -6.99
N GLY A 234 9.55 0.44 -6.62
CA GLY A 234 8.54 1.22 -5.92
C GLY A 234 8.11 2.43 -6.78
N PHE A 235 6.83 2.70 -6.79
CA PHE A 235 6.20 3.82 -7.47
C PHE A 235 5.38 4.59 -6.45
N TYR A 236 5.78 5.83 -6.19
CA TYR A 236 5.21 6.64 -5.12
C TYR A 236 4.71 7.97 -5.66
N TRP A 237 3.40 8.16 -5.70
CA TRP A 237 2.80 9.40 -6.19
C TRP A 237 3.34 10.65 -5.49
N SER A 238 3.53 11.72 -6.26
CA SER A 238 3.51 13.08 -5.74
C SER A 238 2.09 13.65 -5.79
N SER A 239 1.88 14.79 -5.13
CA SER A 239 0.60 15.51 -5.19
C SER A 239 0.41 16.32 -6.48
N MET A 240 1.43 16.40 -7.34
CA MET A 240 1.47 17.34 -8.46
C MET A 240 1.13 16.68 -9.79
N LEU A 241 0.17 17.29 -10.51
CA LEU A 241 -0.16 16.95 -11.89
C LEU A 241 0.96 17.42 -12.83
N ASN A 242 1.21 16.65 -13.88
CA ASN A 242 2.02 17.13 -15.00
C ASN A 242 1.13 18.00 -15.90
N THR A 243 1.34 19.31 -15.84
CA THR A 243 0.52 20.30 -16.58
C THR A 243 0.74 20.28 -18.09
N ASP A 244 1.85 19.73 -18.58
CA ASP A 244 2.09 19.51 -20.01
C ASP A 244 1.25 18.35 -20.57
N TYR A 245 0.88 17.42 -19.67
CA TYR A 245 0.05 16.25 -19.96
C TYR A 245 -1.03 16.12 -18.87
N GLY A 246 -2.10 16.84 -18.97
CA GLY A 246 -3.15 16.96 -17.94
C GLY A 246 -3.83 15.67 -17.46
N TYR A 247 -3.39 14.51 -17.94
CA TYR A 247 -3.81 13.17 -17.55
C TYR A 247 -2.70 12.35 -16.87
N ARG A 248 -1.53 12.97 -16.60
CA ARG A 248 -0.38 12.32 -15.94
C ARG A 248 -0.01 13.08 -14.68
N SER A 249 0.47 12.34 -13.68
CA SER A 249 0.98 12.92 -12.45
C SER A 249 2.41 12.45 -12.19
N TYR A 250 3.16 13.29 -11.48
CA TYR A 250 4.53 12.96 -11.11
C TYR A 250 4.57 11.91 -9.99
N TYR A 251 5.61 11.09 -10.01
CA TYR A 251 5.90 10.11 -8.99
C TYR A 251 7.41 9.91 -8.79
N LEU A 252 7.78 9.45 -7.61
CA LEU A 252 9.11 8.95 -7.33
C LEU A 252 9.19 7.49 -7.81
N TYR A 253 10.09 7.22 -8.77
CA TYR A 253 10.48 5.87 -9.16
C TYR A 253 11.66 5.43 -8.31
N LEU A 254 11.52 4.31 -7.63
CA LEU A 254 12.47 3.79 -6.68
C LEU A 254 12.92 2.40 -7.09
N GLY A 255 14.20 2.26 -7.42
CA GLY A 255 14.87 0.99 -7.61
C GLY A 255 15.71 0.63 -6.39
N ARG A 256 16.49 -0.43 -6.50
CA ARG A 256 17.32 -0.93 -5.40
C ARG A 256 18.50 -0.02 -5.07
N ASP A 257 19.07 0.63 -6.08
CA ASP A 257 20.25 1.48 -6.01
C ASP A 257 20.11 2.82 -6.72
N PHE A 258 18.90 3.14 -7.18
CA PHE A 258 18.60 4.39 -7.87
C PHE A 258 17.19 4.90 -7.55
N TRP A 259 16.99 6.18 -7.72
CA TRP A 259 15.69 6.86 -7.71
C TRP A 259 15.68 8.05 -8.67
N TYR A 260 14.52 8.38 -9.19
CA TYR A 260 14.32 9.60 -9.98
C TYR A 260 12.83 9.96 -10.05
N SER A 261 12.54 11.21 -10.39
CA SER A 261 11.18 11.66 -10.66
C SER A 261 10.78 11.30 -12.09
N SER A 262 9.57 10.80 -12.26
CA SER A 262 8.95 10.54 -13.55
C SER A 262 7.46 10.86 -13.49
N ASP A 263 6.73 10.67 -14.57
CA ASP A 263 5.28 10.85 -14.63
C ASP A 263 4.59 9.66 -15.30
N ASN A 264 3.35 9.40 -14.91
CA ASN A 264 2.53 8.36 -15.52
C ASN A 264 1.03 8.70 -15.43
N TYR A 265 0.20 7.93 -16.13
CA TYR A 265 -1.25 8.06 -16.13
C TYR A 265 -1.82 8.09 -14.71
N CYS A 266 -2.63 9.10 -14.40
CA CYS A 266 -3.29 9.27 -13.11
C CYS A 266 -4.15 8.06 -12.72
N SER A 267 -4.60 7.28 -13.70
CA SER A 267 -5.39 6.06 -13.50
C SER A 267 -4.60 4.84 -13.01
N SER A 268 -3.26 4.89 -13.01
CA SER A 268 -2.41 3.81 -12.50
C SER A 268 -2.47 3.74 -10.98
N GLY A 269 -2.38 2.55 -10.42
CA GLY A 269 -2.39 2.34 -8.97
C GLY A 269 -0.99 2.37 -8.37
N TYR A 270 -0.59 3.47 -7.72
CA TYR A 270 0.70 3.63 -7.07
C TYR A 270 0.55 3.77 -5.56
N SER A 271 1.63 3.51 -4.84
CA SER A 271 1.69 3.76 -3.40
C SER A 271 1.84 5.23 -3.09
N VAL A 272 1.56 5.59 -1.84
CA VAL A 272 1.78 6.93 -1.32
C VAL A 272 2.56 6.86 -0.01
N ARG A 273 3.58 7.69 0.13
CA ARG A 273 4.28 7.93 1.38
C ARG A 273 4.00 9.37 1.81
N GLY A 274 3.26 9.52 2.91
CA GLY A 274 2.89 10.84 3.43
C GLY A 274 4.08 11.63 3.97
N VAL A 275 3.94 12.95 3.94
CA VAL A 275 4.85 13.90 4.59
C VAL A 275 4.09 14.83 5.54
N SER A 276 4.80 15.38 6.53
CA SER A 276 4.29 16.37 7.45
C SER A 276 5.36 17.46 7.72
N LYS A 277 4.94 18.58 8.27
CA LYS A 277 5.86 19.65 8.71
C LYS A 277 6.18 19.52 10.20
#